data_8ea63b3ad592a410a0558822f469e5f8
#
_entry.id   8ea63b3ad592a410a0558822f469e5f8
#
_cell.length_a   1.000
_cell.length_b   1.000
_cell.length_c   1.000
_cell.angle_alpha   90.00
_cell.angle_beta   90.00
_cell.angle_gamma   90.00
#
_symmetry.space_group_name_H-M   'P 1'
#
loop_
_entity.id
_entity.type
_entity.pdbx_description
1 polymer ?
#
loop_
_entity_poly.entity_id
_entity_poly.type
_entity_poly.pdbx_seq_one_letter_code
_entity_poly.pdbx_strand_id
1 'polypeptide(L)'
;MKRVLVSISIALITLLTTPSANAASSSFVLLSEPSHRGLDGVFFDDELATALKPQERLGALVYAGPKVSRSWIVDTALLDEVIAMIDGYEVAQPLDKSKKNSKREVLPGEGSSIAKAWLAALKTSVRRDPISVLPYGSPATSWLKDAAPSELKFYISESVSRGAQFFGRSVTSVITYPGQPKANIPRVVQDNYKLIRKQIAALSNVLPLETIINYRLGIAGLTNPNLNRSELIALDEIYNSDFLRFENKLRLIVGKYRVTSEREKIPVTLVNDFDVELKVKLVVTPLNGKVIATPIPDLTLAPNSKLQVEIPIRVMASGSTTLLTQIKSETGVLLKEPVQLPLTLSVISTITTWFTTGSAIILLLAGVVQSVRRIKRKRV
;
A
#
# COMPACT_ATOMS: atom_id res chain seq x y z
N MET A 1 -43.58 62.74 72.28
CA MET A 1 -42.25 62.88 71.68
C MET A 1 -41.52 61.53 71.75
N LYS A 2 -41.50 60.83 70.71
CA LYS A 2 -40.80 59.51 70.62
C LYS A 2 -39.57 59.68 69.71
N ARG A 3 -38.37 59.48 70.30
CA ARG A 3 -37.10 59.48 69.57
C ARG A 3 -36.90 58.10 68.95
N VAL A 4 -36.78 58.07 67.62
CA VAL A 4 -36.40 56.89 66.90
C VAL A 4 -34.89 56.86 66.69
N LEU A 5 -34.20 55.89 67.29
CA LEU A 5 -32.80 55.61 67.05
C LEU A 5 -32.67 54.77 65.75
N VAL A 6 -31.98 55.32 64.76
CA VAL A 6 -31.61 54.63 63.55
C VAL A 6 -30.21 54.05 63.74
N SER A 7 -30.12 52.74 63.85
CA SER A 7 -28.83 52.02 63.93
C SER A 7 -28.33 51.74 62.47
N ILE A 8 -27.23 52.36 62.13
CA ILE A 8 -26.53 52.11 60.85
C ILE A 8 -25.60 50.90 61.03
N SER A 9 -25.97 49.80 60.48
CA SER A 9 -25.11 48.60 60.37
C SER A 9 -24.19 48.80 59.19
N ILE A 10 -22.89 48.99 59.41
CA ILE A 10 -21.87 48.97 58.36
C ILE A 10 -21.53 47.50 58.07
N ALA A 11 -21.98 47.01 56.96
CA ALA A 11 -21.58 45.74 56.45
C ALA A 11 -20.20 45.87 55.77
N LEU A 12 -19.17 45.30 56.41
CA LEU A 12 -17.83 45.22 55.87
C LEU A 12 -17.80 44.10 54.80
N ILE A 13 -17.90 44.47 53.49
CA ILE A 13 -17.73 43.56 52.38
C ILE A 13 -16.22 43.37 52.21
N THR A 14 -15.66 42.28 52.76
CA THR A 14 -14.34 41.79 52.38
C THR A 14 -14.40 41.20 50.99
N LEU A 15 -13.94 41.94 49.98
CA LEU A 15 -13.64 41.38 48.65
C LEU A 15 -12.49 40.37 48.81
N LEU A 16 -12.83 39.12 48.86
CA LEU A 16 -11.90 38.02 48.57
C LEU A 16 -11.51 38.09 47.10
N THR A 17 -10.44 38.81 46.80
CA THR A 17 -9.74 38.67 45.53
C THR A 17 -9.12 37.27 45.48
N THR A 18 -9.83 36.31 44.90
CA THR A 18 -9.20 35.04 44.49
C THR A 18 -8.10 35.42 43.51
N PRO A 19 -6.85 35.03 43.74
CA PRO A 19 -5.84 35.15 42.69
C PRO A 19 -6.33 34.30 41.52
N SER A 20 -6.65 34.97 40.39
CA SER A 20 -6.79 34.28 39.13
C SER A 20 -5.48 33.51 38.93
N ALA A 21 -5.54 32.19 39.08
CA ALA A 21 -4.48 31.33 38.61
C ALA A 21 -4.37 31.63 37.11
N ASN A 22 -3.39 32.47 36.75
CA ASN A 22 -2.92 32.53 35.38
C ASN A 22 -2.55 31.09 35.03
N ALA A 23 -3.44 30.41 34.37
CA ALA A 23 -3.10 29.19 33.64
C ALA A 23 -1.96 29.64 32.71
N ALA A 24 -0.74 29.35 33.12
CA ALA A 24 0.42 29.55 32.29
C ALA A 24 0.05 28.82 30.99
N SER A 25 -0.14 29.58 29.92
CA SER A 25 -0.36 29.00 28.59
C SER A 25 0.87 28.16 28.33
N SER A 26 0.77 26.86 28.57
CA SER A 26 1.84 25.92 28.30
C SER A 26 2.09 25.98 26.78
N SER A 27 3.11 26.75 26.39
CA SER A 27 3.52 26.85 25.00
C SER A 27 4.09 25.50 24.58
N PHE A 28 3.42 24.86 23.66
CA PHE A 28 3.95 23.65 23.04
C PHE A 28 4.62 23.98 21.71
N VAL A 29 5.62 23.18 21.36
CA VAL A 29 6.27 23.20 20.04
C VAL A 29 5.76 22.01 19.25
N LEU A 30 5.15 22.26 18.10
CA LEU A 30 4.69 21.23 17.20
C LEU A 30 5.76 20.98 16.12
N LEU A 31 6.28 19.76 16.10
CA LEU A 31 7.14 19.24 15.02
C LEU A 31 6.35 18.22 14.21
N SER A 32 5.71 18.68 13.17
CA SER A 32 4.97 17.87 12.21
C SER A 32 5.11 18.48 10.83
N GLU A 33 5.31 17.61 9.86
CA GLU A 33 5.40 17.95 8.44
C GLU A 33 4.63 16.91 7.64
N PRO A 34 3.93 17.30 6.58
CA PRO A 34 3.48 16.34 5.57
C PRO A 34 4.66 15.56 5.00
N SER A 35 4.43 14.32 4.58
CA SER A 35 5.51 13.48 4.04
C SER A 35 6.06 14.04 2.74
N HIS A 36 7.39 14.02 2.61
CA HIS A 36 8.16 14.32 1.39
C HIS A 36 8.72 13.05 0.73
N ARG A 37 8.40 11.88 1.30
CA ARG A 37 8.95 10.59 0.92
C ARG A 37 7.87 9.65 0.40
N GLY A 38 8.14 9.02 -0.75
CA GLY A 38 7.30 7.97 -1.32
C GLY A 38 7.31 6.69 -0.49
N LEU A 39 6.35 5.80 -0.76
CA LEU A 39 6.27 4.50 -0.10
C LEU A 39 7.47 3.59 -0.42
N ASP A 40 8.14 3.81 -1.53
CA ASP A 40 9.36 3.10 -1.95
C ASP A 40 10.64 3.66 -1.29
N GLY A 41 10.52 4.70 -0.47
CA GLY A 41 11.62 5.32 0.25
C GLY A 41 12.32 6.45 -0.49
N VAL A 42 11.98 6.72 -1.75
CA VAL A 42 12.52 7.82 -2.55
C VAL A 42 11.76 9.11 -2.21
N PHE A 43 12.47 10.19 -2.01
CA PHE A 43 11.86 11.50 -1.80
C PHE A 43 11.29 12.03 -3.13
N PHE A 44 10.14 12.67 -3.10
CA PHE A 44 9.55 13.23 -4.32
C PHE A 44 9.85 14.73 -4.50
N ASP A 45 10.43 15.36 -3.48
CA ASP A 45 11.01 16.71 -3.53
C ASP A 45 12.13 16.86 -2.48
N ASP A 46 12.80 18.02 -2.44
CA ASP A 46 13.85 18.36 -1.47
C ASP A 46 13.42 19.51 -0.54
N GLU A 47 12.11 19.76 -0.41
CA GLU A 47 11.58 20.86 0.39
C GLU A 47 11.80 20.64 1.88
N LEU A 48 11.81 19.37 2.34
CA LEU A 48 12.15 19.05 3.73
C LEU A 48 13.54 19.55 4.11
N ALA A 49 14.55 19.39 3.23
CA ALA A 49 15.90 19.91 3.48
C ALA A 49 15.89 21.43 3.69
N THR A 50 15.05 22.13 2.94
CA THR A 50 14.88 23.58 3.11
C THR A 50 14.19 23.91 4.43
N ALA A 51 13.10 23.23 4.78
CA ALA A 51 12.37 23.47 6.03
C ALA A 51 13.22 23.26 7.31
N LEU A 52 14.25 22.41 7.24
CA LEU A 52 15.17 22.13 8.33
C LEU A 52 16.25 23.22 8.56
N LYS A 53 16.47 24.17 7.63
CA LYS A 53 17.49 25.23 7.77
C LYS A 53 17.16 26.13 8.96
N PRO A 54 18.17 26.72 9.64
CA PRO A 54 17.98 27.46 10.90
C PRO A 54 16.96 28.61 10.85
N GLN A 55 16.79 29.26 9.73
CA GLN A 55 15.86 30.38 9.55
C GLN A 55 14.49 29.95 9.06
N GLU A 56 14.35 28.68 8.67
CA GLU A 56 13.13 28.13 8.11
C GLU A 56 12.23 27.52 9.18
N ARG A 57 11.04 27.13 8.77
CA ARG A 57 9.94 26.75 9.68
C ARG A 57 10.31 25.70 10.73
N LEU A 58 10.86 24.55 10.35
CA LEU A 58 11.25 23.49 11.28
C LEU A 58 12.57 23.82 12.00
N GLY A 59 13.50 24.45 11.29
CA GLY A 59 14.78 24.89 11.88
C GLY A 59 14.58 25.91 12.97
N ALA A 60 13.81 26.97 12.73
CA ALA A 60 13.57 28.03 13.70
C ALA A 60 12.99 27.49 15.02
N LEU A 61 12.14 26.46 14.99
CA LEU A 61 11.59 25.81 16.18
C LEU A 61 12.65 25.13 17.04
N VAL A 62 13.68 24.57 16.40
CA VAL A 62 14.72 23.78 17.05
C VAL A 62 15.92 24.64 17.44
N TYR A 63 16.38 25.55 16.57
CA TYR A 63 17.57 26.38 16.82
C TYR A 63 17.33 27.61 17.71
N ALA A 64 16.06 28.03 17.91
CA ALA A 64 15.74 29.22 18.70
C ALA A 64 16.19 29.16 20.18
N GLY A 65 16.68 28.02 20.64
CA GLY A 65 17.15 27.79 22.01
C GLY A 65 16.03 27.88 23.07
N PRO A 66 16.19 27.23 24.21
CA PRO A 66 15.18 27.24 25.26
C PRO A 66 15.24 28.53 26.05
N LYS A 67 14.30 29.46 25.83
CA LYS A 67 14.09 30.60 26.74
C LYS A 67 13.21 30.23 27.95
N VAL A 68 12.38 29.19 27.80
CA VAL A 68 11.43 28.68 28.81
C VAL A 68 11.26 27.18 28.58
N SER A 69 10.95 26.42 29.66
CA SER A 69 10.55 24.99 29.49
C SER A 69 9.35 24.89 28.58
N ARG A 70 9.43 24.01 27.59
CA ARG A 70 8.42 23.80 26.56
C ARG A 70 7.90 22.35 26.62
N SER A 71 6.71 22.10 26.15
CA SER A 71 6.27 20.76 25.82
C SER A 71 6.40 20.56 24.32
N TRP A 72 6.83 19.38 23.92
CA TRP A 72 7.03 19.04 22.51
C TRP A 72 5.96 18.07 22.07
N ILE A 73 5.36 18.35 20.93
CA ILE A 73 4.46 17.42 20.22
C ILE A 73 5.13 17.08 18.88
N VAL A 74 5.48 15.82 18.71
CA VAL A 74 6.34 15.39 17.60
C VAL A 74 5.64 14.32 16.77
N ASP A 75 5.64 14.49 15.46
CA ASP A 75 5.33 13.40 14.52
C ASP A 75 6.60 12.59 14.25
N THR A 76 6.58 11.32 14.58
CA THR A 76 7.74 10.44 14.37
C THR A 76 7.97 10.09 12.89
N ALA A 77 6.98 10.29 12.02
CA ALA A 77 7.17 10.17 10.56
C ALA A 77 8.20 11.22 10.07
N LEU A 78 8.10 12.46 10.56
CA LEU A 78 9.10 13.48 10.28
C LEU A 78 10.50 13.06 10.73
N LEU A 79 10.62 12.47 11.92
CA LEU A 79 11.93 11.98 12.41
C LEU A 79 12.50 10.89 11.52
N ASP A 80 11.67 9.94 11.10
CA ASP A 80 12.10 8.84 10.20
C ASP A 80 12.56 9.38 8.84
N GLU A 81 11.89 10.39 8.29
CA GLU A 81 12.30 11.03 7.04
C GLU A 81 13.62 11.78 7.20
N VAL A 82 13.79 12.56 8.26
CA VAL A 82 15.04 13.28 8.52
C VAL A 82 16.19 12.30 8.81
N ILE A 83 15.94 11.18 9.49
CA ILE A 83 16.93 10.12 9.68
C ILE A 83 17.33 9.50 8.35
N ALA A 84 16.36 9.25 7.47
CA ALA A 84 16.65 8.70 6.13
C ALA A 84 17.52 9.62 5.26
N MET A 85 17.53 10.93 5.53
CA MET A 85 18.38 11.88 4.79
C MET A 85 19.86 11.86 5.22
N ILE A 86 20.20 11.38 6.43
CA ILE A 86 21.54 11.54 7.03
C ILE A 86 22.65 10.92 6.20
N ASP A 87 22.45 9.68 5.74
CA ASP A 87 23.45 8.89 5.04
C ASP A 87 23.37 9.03 3.50
N GLY A 88 22.62 10.01 3.04
CA GLY A 88 22.31 10.23 1.64
C GLY A 88 20.94 9.68 1.25
N TYR A 89 20.25 10.41 0.39
CA TYR A 89 18.92 10.04 -0.09
C TYR A 89 18.76 10.42 -1.55
N GLU A 90 17.77 9.81 -2.18
CA GLU A 90 17.43 10.05 -3.58
C GLU A 90 16.16 10.88 -3.70
N VAL A 91 16.18 11.83 -4.64
CA VAL A 91 15.02 12.68 -4.98
C VAL A 91 14.57 12.36 -6.39
N ALA A 92 13.30 12.03 -6.54
CA ALA A 92 12.70 11.73 -7.83
C ALA A 92 12.60 12.97 -8.69
N GLN A 93 13.00 12.84 -9.95
CA GLN A 93 12.76 13.87 -10.94
C GLN A 93 11.34 13.80 -11.48
N PRO A 94 10.73 14.93 -11.88
CA PRO A 94 9.44 14.93 -12.54
C PRO A 94 9.45 13.99 -13.75
N LEU A 95 8.44 13.14 -13.86
CA LEU A 95 8.33 12.22 -14.98
C LEU A 95 8.17 13.01 -16.28
N ASP A 96 9.04 12.78 -17.24
CA ASP A 96 8.87 13.25 -18.60
C ASP A 96 7.68 12.53 -19.26
N LYS A 97 6.51 13.17 -19.23
CA LYS A 97 5.26 12.61 -19.78
C LYS A 97 5.33 12.36 -21.29
N SER A 98 6.36 12.87 -21.98
CA SER A 98 6.55 12.64 -23.42
C SER A 98 7.14 11.25 -23.73
N LYS A 99 7.81 10.61 -22.78
CA LYS A 99 8.47 9.31 -22.93
C LYS A 99 7.58 8.20 -22.39
N LYS A 100 6.95 7.46 -23.26
CA LYS A 100 6.22 6.22 -22.94
C LYS A 100 7.23 5.20 -22.37
N ASN A 101 7.14 4.83 -21.08
CA ASN A 101 8.06 3.95 -20.34
C ASN A 101 9.36 4.60 -19.79
N SER A 102 9.39 5.90 -19.50
CA SER A 102 10.53 6.48 -18.77
C SER A 102 10.64 5.84 -17.38
N LYS A 103 11.81 5.26 -17.06
CA LYS A 103 12.14 4.92 -15.68
C LYS A 103 12.14 6.23 -14.88
N ARG A 104 11.67 6.16 -13.62
CA ARG A 104 11.78 7.27 -12.68
C ARG A 104 13.26 7.62 -12.53
N GLU A 105 13.63 8.80 -12.98
CA GLU A 105 14.97 9.35 -12.80
C GLU A 105 15.09 9.86 -11.36
N VAL A 106 16.21 9.58 -10.68
CA VAL A 106 16.47 10.04 -9.32
C VAL A 106 17.82 10.77 -9.31
N LEU A 107 17.91 11.82 -8.49
CA LEU A 107 19.15 12.54 -8.23
C LEU A 107 19.47 12.48 -6.73
N PRO A 108 20.75 12.56 -6.33
CA PRO A 108 21.10 12.71 -4.91
C PRO A 108 20.49 13.98 -4.32
N GLY A 109 19.89 13.84 -3.12
CA GLY A 109 19.43 14.99 -2.34
C GLY A 109 20.59 15.74 -1.67
N GLU A 110 20.42 17.03 -1.47
CA GLU A 110 21.50 17.91 -0.95
C GLU A 110 21.39 18.18 0.56
N GLY A 111 20.36 17.64 1.25
CA GLY A 111 20.00 17.95 2.62
C GLY A 111 20.70 17.14 3.72
N SER A 112 21.59 16.17 3.41
CA SER A 112 22.14 15.23 4.39
C SER A 112 22.85 15.92 5.57
N SER A 113 23.69 16.91 5.29
CA SER A 113 24.40 17.68 6.35
C SER A 113 23.43 18.52 7.18
N ILE A 114 22.40 19.09 6.56
CA ILE A 114 21.34 19.87 7.21
C ILE A 114 20.52 18.97 8.15
N ALA A 115 20.09 17.82 7.68
CA ALA A 115 19.36 16.83 8.46
C ALA A 115 20.14 16.37 9.70
N LYS A 116 21.43 16.06 9.52
CA LYS A 116 22.33 15.67 10.61
C LYS A 116 22.46 16.77 11.67
N ALA A 117 22.68 18.02 11.25
CA ALA A 117 22.79 19.17 12.15
C ALA A 117 21.48 19.44 12.89
N TRP A 118 20.34 19.37 12.18
CA TRP A 118 19.02 19.59 12.77
C TRP A 118 18.67 18.53 13.82
N LEU A 119 18.92 17.24 13.57
CA LEU A 119 18.68 16.17 14.56
C LEU A 119 19.56 16.33 15.81
N ALA A 120 20.81 16.76 15.66
CA ALA A 120 21.70 17.04 16.79
C ALA A 120 21.17 18.23 17.62
N ALA A 121 20.72 19.29 16.94
CA ALA A 121 20.11 20.44 17.59
C ALA A 121 18.79 20.08 18.28
N LEU A 122 17.93 19.25 17.65
CA LEU A 122 16.68 18.77 18.25
C LEU A 122 16.97 18.02 19.56
N LYS A 123 17.86 17.04 19.56
CA LYS A 123 18.24 16.28 20.77
C LYS A 123 18.74 17.21 21.90
N THR A 124 19.44 18.26 21.52
CA THR A 124 19.91 19.28 22.50
C THR A 124 18.77 20.14 23.03
N SER A 125 17.82 20.54 22.17
CA SER A 125 16.73 21.44 22.51
C SER A 125 15.68 20.76 23.38
N VAL A 126 15.37 19.49 23.13
CA VAL A 126 14.34 18.73 23.86
C VAL A 126 14.81 18.25 25.26
N ARG A 127 16.11 18.07 25.46
CA ARG A 127 16.76 17.59 26.70
C ARG A 127 15.83 16.93 27.73
N ARG A 128 15.31 17.75 28.70
CA ARG A 128 14.45 17.34 29.81
C ARG A 128 12.98 17.71 29.63
N ASP A 129 12.65 18.39 28.53
CA ASP A 129 11.29 18.83 28.28
C ASP A 129 10.34 17.64 28.06
N PRO A 130 9.07 17.75 28.45
CA PRO A 130 8.07 16.73 28.15
C PRO A 130 7.90 16.54 26.62
N ILE A 131 7.85 15.30 26.19
CA ILE A 131 7.65 14.94 24.77
C ILE A 131 6.39 14.09 24.66
N SER A 132 5.50 14.53 23.79
CA SER A 132 4.36 13.75 23.33
C SER A 132 4.50 13.47 21.84
N VAL A 133 4.04 12.31 21.39
CA VAL A 133 4.07 11.95 19.97
C VAL A 133 2.66 11.86 19.40
N LEU A 134 2.48 12.33 18.17
CA LEU A 134 1.27 12.14 17.37
C LEU A 134 1.24 10.72 16.82
N PRO A 135 0.08 10.18 16.43
CA PRO A 135 0.05 8.98 15.61
C PRO A 135 0.90 9.18 14.35
N TYR A 136 1.65 8.18 13.95
CA TYR A 136 2.60 8.23 12.84
C TYR A 136 2.00 8.85 11.58
N GLY A 137 2.66 9.87 11.02
CA GLY A 137 2.20 10.60 9.84
C GLY A 137 1.06 11.59 10.10
N SER A 138 0.77 11.88 11.37
CA SER A 138 -0.28 12.83 11.79
C SER A 138 -1.63 12.63 11.07
N PRO A 139 -2.18 11.40 11.02
CA PRO A 139 -3.37 11.10 10.26
C PRO A 139 -4.64 11.74 10.86
N ALA A 140 -5.70 11.81 10.06
CA ALA A 140 -7.04 12.20 10.52
C ALA A 140 -7.62 11.17 11.50
N THR A 141 -7.34 11.33 12.78
CA THR A 141 -7.71 10.36 13.83
C THR A 141 -9.22 10.16 13.95
N SER A 142 -10.03 11.20 13.73
CA SER A 142 -11.49 11.10 13.72
C SER A 142 -11.97 10.15 12.61
N TRP A 143 -11.46 10.31 11.39
CA TRP A 143 -11.82 9.45 10.28
C TRP A 143 -11.31 8.01 10.47
N LEU A 144 -10.07 7.84 10.97
CA LEU A 144 -9.50 6.51 11.20
C LEU A 144 -10.21 5.73 12.32
N LYS A 145 -10.78 6.40 13.31
CA LYS A 145 -11.58 5.73 14.36
C LYS A 145 -12.73 4.93 13.75
N ASP A 146 -13.34 5.46 12.70
CA ASP A 146 -14.48 4.83 12.04
C ASP A 146 -14.04 3.90 10.89
N ALA A 147 -13.10 4.35 10.06
CA ALA A 147 -12.72 3.64 8.84
C ALA A 147 -11.67 2.54 9.05
N ALA A 148 -10.75 2.70 10.02
CA ALA A 148 -9.63 1.79 10.25
C ALA A 148 -9.10 1.84 11.69
N PRO A 149 -9.89 1.48 12.71
CA PRO A 149 -9.49 1.63 14.12
C PRO A 149 -8.26 0.81 14.49
N SER A 150 -8.03 -0.32 13.85
CA SER A 150 -6.80 -1.14 14.05
C SER A 150 -5.55 -0.43 13.56
N GLU A 151 -5.64 0.30 12.43
CA GLU A 151 -4.51 1.08 11.91
C GLU A 151 -4.21 2.28 12.81
N LEU A 152 -5.23 2.96 13.31
CA LEU A 152 -5.00 4.04 14.27
C LEU A 152 -4.23 3.56 15.50
N LYS A 153 -4.61 2.40 16.06
CA LYS A 153 -3.87 1.80 17.18
C LYS A 153 -2.43 1.47 16.80
N PHE A 154 -2.24 0.94 15.60
CA PHE A 154 -0.91 0.62 15.07
C PHE A 154 -0.06 1.88 14.91
N TYR A 155 -0.59 2.96 14.31
CA TYR A 155 0.13 4.23 14.16
C TYR A 155 0.51 4.88 15.50
N ILE A 156 -0.36 4.76 16.51
CA ILE A 156 -0.06 5.24 17.87
C ILE A 156 1.08 4.41 18.49
N SER A 157 1.00 3.08 18.44
CA SER A 157 2.00 2.22 19.06
C SER A 157 3.38 2.36 18.41
N GLU A 158 3.42 2.42 17.08
CA GLU A 158 4.66 2.62 16.34
C GLU A 158 5.29 3.98 16.63
N SER A 159 4.46 5.03 16.69
CA SER A 159 4.95 6.37 17.02
C SER A 159 5.55 6.42 18.41
N VAL A 160 4.92 5.81 19.41
CA VAL A 160 5.47 5.73 20.78
C VAL A 160 6.78 4.95 20.80
N SER A 161 6.85 3.80 20.12
CA SER A 161 8.06 2.98 20.05
C SER A 161 9.23 3.73 19.40
N ARG A 162 9.00 4.34 18.24
CA ARG A 162 10.01 5.11 17.48
C ARG A 162 10.44 6.36 18.23
N GLY A 163 9.49 7.08 18.82
CA GLY A 163 9.77 8.25 19.66
C GLY A 163 10.62 7.88 20.87
N ALA A 164 10.29 6.83 21.59
CA ALA A 164 11.08 6.35 22.74
C ALA A 164 12.49 5.94 22.34
N GLN A 165 12.63 5.24 21.20
CA GLN A 165 13.92 4.84 20.64
C GLN A 165 14.77 6.07 20.25
N PHE A 166 14.18 7.04 19.55
CA PHE A 166 14.90 8.23 19.08
C PHE A 166 15.39 9.12 20.23
N PHE A 167 14.51 9.37 21.23
CA PHE A 167 14.85 10.24 22.34
C PHE A 167 15.57 9.53 23.50
N GLY A 168 15.70 8.19 23.46
CA GLY A 168 16.31 7.38 24.51
C GLY A 168 15.57 7.44 25.85
N ARG A 169 14.27 7.76 25.82
CA ARG A 169 13.40 7.86 27.02
C ARG A 169 11.94 7.63 26.65
N SER A 170 11.11 7.37 27.67
CA SER A 170 9.66 7.25 27.47
C SER A 170 9.06 8.56 26.95
N VAL A 171 8.10 8.42 26.02
CA VAL A 171 7.28 9.51 25.48
C VAL A 171 5.80 9.20 25.74
N THR A 172 4.96 10.22 25.77
CA THR A 172 3.51 10.05 25.86
C THR A 172 2.88 10.14 24.49
N SER A 173 1.70 9.56 24.26
CA SER A 173 0.96 9.74 23.02
C SER A 173 -0.14 10.78 23.18
N VAL A 174 -0.31 11.61 22.16
CA VAL A 174 -1.47 12.50 22.00
C VAL A 174 -2.07 12.24 20.63
N ILE A 175 -3.38 12.21 20.54
CA ILE A 175 -4.08 11.89 19.28
C ILE A 175 -4.43 13.11 18.45
N THR A 176 -4.38 14.30 19.05
CA THR A 176 -4.66 15.59 18.42
C THR A 176 -3.85 16.68 19.11
N TYR A 177 -3.76 17.84 18.48
CA TYR A 177 -3.12 19.03 19.06
C TYR A 177 -4.02 20.26 18.90
N PRO A 178 -3.85 21.29 19.74
CA PRO A 178 -4.62 22.53 19.60
C PRO A 178 -4.41 23.21 18.25
N GLY A 179 -5.51 23.55 17.56
CA GLY A 179 -5.46 24.17 16.24
C GLY A 179 -5.31 23.18 15.08
N GLN A 180 -5.34 21.88 15.32
CA GLN A 180 -5.32 20.88 14.24
C GLN A 180 -6.50 21.10 13.29
N PRO A 181 -6.27 21.19 11.96
CA PRO A 181 -7.34 21.33 10.98
C PRO A 181 -8.31 20.14 11.00
N LYS A 182 -9.54 20.37 10.60
CA LYS A 182 -10.47 19.27 10.31
C LYS A 182 -10.08 18.61 9.00
N ALA A 183 -9.97 17.29 9.01
CA ALA A 183 -9.67 16.53 7.81
C ALA A 183 -10.79 16.66 6.77
N ASN A 184 -10.41 16.96 5.54
CA ASN A 184 -11.29 16.96 4.36
C ASN A 184 -10.69 16.03 3.29
N ILE A 185 -10.75 14.71 3.56
CA ILE A 185 -10.14 13.70 2.71
C ILE A 185 -11.05 13.46 1.49
N PRO A 186 -10.56 13.65 0.26
CA PRO A 186 -11.30 13.35 -0.95
C PRO A 186 -11.73 11.87 -0.99
N ARG A 187 -12.91 11.57 -1.55
CA ARG A 187 -13.41 10.20 -1.59
C ARG A 187 -12.47 9.23 -2.32
N VAL A 188 -11.86 9.68 -3.42
CA VAL A 188 -10.88 8.89 -4.16
C VAL A 188 -9.71 8.46 -3.27
N VAL A 189 -9.17 9.38 -2.47
CA VAL A 189 -8.08 9.10 -1.52
C VAL A 189 -8.53 8.12 -0.42
N GLN A 190 -9.76 8.28 0.09
CA GLN A 190 -10.33 7.35 1.07
C GLN A 190 -10.45 5.94 0.52
N ASP A 191 -10.90 5.80 -0.73
CA ASP A 191 -11.09 4.51 -1.37
C ASP A 191 -9.73 3.86 -1.69
N ASN A 192 -8.74 4.62 -2.18
CA ASN A 192 -7.38 4.16 -2.40
C ASN A 192 -6.69 3.75 -1.10
N TYR A 193 -6.81 4.54 -0.02
CA TYR A 193 -6.30 4.16 1.30
C TYR A 193 -6.84 2.79 1.74
N LYS A 194 -8.16 2.56 1.61
CA LYS A 194 -8.78 1.28 1.98
C LYS A 194 -8.26 0.12 1.12
N LEU A 195 -8.11 0.37 -0.19
CA LEU A 195 -7.61 -0.61 -1.14
C LEU A 195 -6.17 -1.02 -0.82
N ILE A 196 -5.25 -0.04 -0.73
CA ILE A 196 -3.84 -0.28 -0.42
C ILE A 196 -3.69 -0.98 0.93
N ARG A 197 -4.41 -0.53 1.96
CA ARG A 197 -4.42 -1.17 3.28
C ARG A 197 -4.83 -2.64 3.21
N LYS A 198 -5.89 -2.95 2.45
CA LYS A 198 -6.37 -4.33 2.28
C LYS A 198 -5.32 -5.19 1.59
N GLN A 199 -4.65 -4.68 0.58
CA GLN A 199 -3.60 -5.39 -0.14
C GLN A 199 -2.34 -5.58 0.69
N ILE A 200 -1.92 -4.57 1.48
CA ILE A 200 -0.83 -4.70 2.46
C ILE A 200 -1.15 -5.83 3.46
N ALA A 201 -2.38 -5.86 4.00
CA ALA A 201 -2.82 -6.91 4.90
C ALA A 201 -2.84 -8.30 4.24
N ALA A 202 -3.14 -8.39 2.94
CA ALA A 202 -3.05 -9.64 2.20
C ALA A 202 -1.58 -10.08 2.03
N LEU A 203 -0.70 -9.18 1.61
CA LEU A 203 0.72 -9.45 1.42
C LEU A 203 1.46 -9.80 2.72
N SER A 204 0.98 -9.32 3.88
CA SER A 204 1.54 -9.69 5.19
C SER A 204 1.41 -11.18 5.54
N ASN A 205 0.61 -11.95 4.77
CA ASN A 205 0.55 -13.40 4.93
C ASN A 205 1.73 -14.14 4.29
N VAL A 206 2.53 -13.47 3.45
CA VAL A 206 3.64 -14.09 2.72
C VAL A 206 4.94 -13.28 2.79
N LEU A 207 4.87 -12.01 3.16
CA LEU A 207 6.03 -11.14 3.32
C LEU A 207 6.33 -10.87 4.80
N PRO A 208 7.59 -10.80 5.20
CA PRO A 208 7.97 -10.42 6.57
C PRO A 208 7.62 -8.96 6.85
N LEU A 209 7.43 -8.65 8.14
CA LEU A 209 6.99 -7.33 8.58
C LEU A 209 7.95 -6.22 8.10
N GLU A 210 9.25 -6.46 8.09
CA GLU A 210 10.29 -5.52 7.68
C GLU A 210 10.10 -5.04 6.24
N THR A 211 9.61 -5.92 5.37
CA THR A 211 9.37 -5.60 3.94
C THR A 211 8.15 -4.71 3.74
N ILE A 212 7.13 -4.83 4.61
CA ILE A 212 5.84 -4.15 4.42
C ILE A 212 5.60 -2.98 5.36
N ILE A 213 6.37 -2.86 6.45
CA ILE A 213 6.10 -1.89 7.53
C ILE A 213 6.12 -0.45 7.02
N ASN A 214 7.06 -0.11 6.15
CA ASN A 214 7.19 1.25 5.62
C ASN A 214 5.98 1.62 4.73
N TYR A 215 5.47 0.69 3.95
CA TYR A 215 4.24 0.88 3.17
C TYR A 215 3.03 1.09 4.08
N ARG A 216 2.90 0.26 5.13
CA ARG A 216 1.79 0.35 6.08
C ARG A 216 1.82 1.64 6.89
N LEU A 217 3.01 2.11 7.29
CA LEU A 217 3.18 3.37 7.99
C LEU A 217 2.98 4.57 7.06
N GLY A 218 3.57 4.52 5.86
CA GLY A 218 3.53 5.64 4.92
C GLY A 218 2.12 6.05 4.51
N ILE A 219 1.21 5.09 4.30
CA ILE A 219 -0.17 5.41 3.92
C ILE A 219 -0.94 6.23 4.96
N ALA A 220 -0.44 6.35 6.20
CA ALA A 220 -1.03 7.25 7.19
C ALA A 220 -1.07 8.71 6.68
N GLY A 221 -0.04 9.14 5.94
CA GLY A 221 0.06 10.47 5.34
C GLY A 221 -1.08 10.82 4.38
N LEU A 222 -1.71 9.83 3.72
CA LEU A 222 -2.88 10.05 2.85
C LEU A 222 -4.10 10.63 3.59
N THR A 223 -4.06 10.63 4.90
CA THR A 223 -5.17 11.16 5.71
C THR A 223 -4.73 12.35 6.56
N ASN A 224 -3.55 12.94 6.29
CA ASN A 224 -3.03 14.06 7.06
C ASN A 224 -3.93 15.31 6.89
N PRO A 225 -4.52 15.85 7.98
CA PRO A 225 -5.44 16.97 7.90
C PRO A 225 -4.77 18.32 7.57
N ASN A 226 -3.43 18.39 7.62
CA ASN A 226 -2.69 19.60 7.25
C ASN A 226 -2.54 19.77 5.74
N LEU A 227 -2.80 18.71 4.97
CA LEU A 227 -2.80 18.76 3.51
C LEU A 227 -4.16 19.24 2.98
N ASN A 228 -4.12 20.12 2.00
CA ASN A 228 -5.31 20.51 1.27
C ASN A 228 -5.75 19.43 0.28
N ARG A 229 -6.89 19.62 -0.38
CA ARG A 229 -7.48 18.63 -1.28
C ARG A 229 -6.58 18.27 -2.48
N SER A 230 -5.90 19.24 -3.07
CA SER A 230 -5.02 19.03 -4.23
C SER A 230 -3.74 18.30 -3.84
N GLU A 231 -3.17 18.66 -2.69
CA GLU A 231 -1.99 18.00 -2.14
C GLU A 231 -2.28 16.54 -1.78
N LEU A 232 -3.44 16.25 -1.16
CA LEU A 232 -3.85 14.88 -0.87
C LEU A 232 -4.02 14.04 -2.14
N ILE A 233 -4.56 14.60 -3.22
CA ILE A 233 -4.71 13.89 -4.50
C ILE A 233 -3.33 13.65 -5.13
N ALA A 234 -2.44 14.63 -5.11
CA ALA A 234 -1.08 14.48 -5.64
C ALA A 234 -0.27 13.42 -4.87
N LEU A 235 -0.36 13.42 -3.54
CA LEU A 235 0.27 12.41 -2.69
C LEU A 235 -0.30 11.01 -2.95
N ASP A 236 -1.62 10.91 -3.14
CA ASP A 236 -2.31 9.66 -3.45
C ASP A 236 -1.83 9.07 -4.80
N GLU A 237 -1.64 9.91 -5.82
CA GLU A 237 -1.09 9.47 -7.11
C GLU A 237 0.32 8.89 -6.97
N ILE A 238 1.19 9.55 -6.18
CA ILE A 238 2.55 9.08 -5.89
C ILE A 238 2.49 7.74 -5.16
N TYR A 239 1.74 7.66 -4.07
CA TYR A 239 1.65 6.46 -3.24
C TYR A 239 1.00 5.28 -3.95
N ASN A 240 -0.01 5.52 -4.76
CA ASN A 240 -0.61 4.49 -5.60
C ASN A 240 0.39 3.94 -6.63
N SER A 241 1.16 4.84 -7.28
CA SER A 241 2.23 4.43 -8.21
C SER A 241 3.31 3.59 -7.52
N ASP A 242 3.76 3.99 -6.33
CA ASP A 242 4.77 3.29 -5.56
C ASP A 242 4.24 1.91 -5.12
N PHE A 243 3.00 1.86 -4.64
CA PHE A 243 2.37 0.63 -4.21
C PHE A 243 2.16 -0.35 -5.37
N LEU A 244 1.75 0.13 -6.54
CA LEU A 244 1.63 -0.70 -7.74
C LEU A 244 2.98 -1.31 -8.15
N ARG A 245 4.08 -0.56 -8.03
CA ARG A 245 5.43 -1.12 -8.27
C ARG A 245 5.78 -2.20 -7.26
N PHE A 246 5.50 -1.97 -5.98
CA PHE A 246 5.71 -2.94 -4.92
C PHE A 246 4.88 -4.21 -5.12
N GLU A 247 3.59 -4.08 -5.35
CA GLU A 247 2.68 -5.20 -5.57
C GLU A 247 3.07 -6.02 -6.81
N ASN A 248 3.57 -5.36 -7.86
CA ASN A 248 4.00 -6.00 -9.09
C ASN A 248 5.31 -6.79 -8.98
N LYS A 249 5.99 -6.74 -7.84
CA LYS A 249 7.10 -7.65 -7.55
C LYS A 249 6.64 -9.11 -7.50
N LEU A 250 5.41 -9.36 -7.06
CA LEU A 250 4.76 -10.67 -7.22
C LEU A 250 3.75 -10.60 -8.37
N ARG A 251 3.96 -11.35 -9.44
CA ARG A 251 3.06 -11.34 -10.60
C ARG A 251 3.04 -12.66 -11.34
N LEU A 252 1.93 -12.91 -12.04
CA LEU A 252 1.75 -14.02 -12.95
C LEU A 252 1.82 -13.51 -14.39
N ILE A 253 2.72 -14.06 -15.17
CA ILE A 253 2.82 -13.82 -16.62
C ILE A 253 2.10 -14.95 -17.34
N VAL A 254 1.10 -14.60 -18.14
CA VAL A 254 0.30 -15.52 -18.92
C VAL A 254 0.42 -15.20 -20.42
N GLY A 255 0.31 -16.22 -21.26
CA GLY A 255 0.26 -16.10 -22.71
C GLY A 255 -1.15 -16.24 -23.27
N LYS A 256 -1.28 -16.22 -24.59
CA LYS A 256 -2.46 -16.67 -25.32
C LYS A 256 -2.16 -18.05 -25.87
N TYR A 257 -3.00 -19.04 -25.58
CA TYR A 257 -2.73 -20.43 -25.93
C TYR A 257 -3.81 -21.00 -26.85
N ARG A 258 -3.37 -21.77 -27.84
CA ARG A 258 -4.23 -22.63 -28.65
C ARG A 258 -3.95 -24.07 -28.25
N VAL A 259 -4.97 -24.76 -27.80
CA VAL A 259 -4.93 -26.15 -27.34
C VAL A 259 -5.52 -27.04 -28.42
N THR A 260 -4.76 -28.03 -28.85
CA THR A 260 -5.17 -28.97 -29.93
C THR A 260 -5.33 -30.40 -29.42
N SER A 261 -4.86 -30.67 -28.20
CA SER A 261 -4.90 -31.97 -27.54
C SER A 261 -5.99 -32.02 -26.46
N GLU A 262 -6.56 -33.21 -26.21
CA GLU A 262 -7.53 -33.42 -25.11
C GLU A 262 -6.91 -33.14 -23.72
N ARG A 263 -5.64 -33.50 -23.56
CA ARG A 263 -4.87 -33.26 -22.34
C ARG A 263 -3.66 -32.41 -22.70
N GLU A 264 -3.51 -31.31 -22.03
CA GLU A 264 -2.44 -30.35 -22.30
C GLU A 264 -1.95 -29.73 -20.98
N LYS A 265 -0.73 -29.22 -20.96
CA LYS A 265 -0.13 -28.49 -19.87
C LYS A 265 0.14 -27.07 -20.32
N ILE A 266 -0.55 -26.11 -19.71
CA ILE A 266 -0.43 -24.69 -20.07
C ILE A 266 0.68 -24.06 -19.22
N PRO A 267 1.80 -23.61 -19.81
CA PRO A 267 2.88 -22.99 -19.08
C PRO A 267 2.49 -21.56 -18.69
N VAL A 268 2.69 -21.21 -17.43
CA VAL A 268 2.59 -19.84 -16.90
C VAL A 268 3.84 -19.54 -16.09
N THR A 269 4.21 -18.27 -15.94
CA THR A 269 5.41 -17.91 -15.19
C THR A 269 5.01 -17.06 -13.98
N LEU A 270 5.29 -17.56 -12.78
CA LEU A 270 5.25 -16.80 -11.55
C LEU A 270 6.58 -16.06 -11.37
N VAL A 271 6.51 -14.78 -11.05
CA VAL A 271 7.69 -13.93 -10.80
C VAL A 271 7.65 -13.44 -9.37
N ASN A 272 8.76 -13.65 -8.68
CA ASN A 272 9.05 -13.09 -7.38
C ASN A 272 10.27 -12.15 -7.50
N ASP A 273 10.02 -10.85 -7.55
CA ASP A 273 11.09 -9.83 -7.53
C ASP A 273 11.31 -9.27 -6.10
N PHE A 274 10.78 -9.94 -5.06
CA PHE A 274 11.16 -9.69 -3.68
C PHE A 274 12.49 -10.39 -3.37
N ASP A 275 13.23 -9.87 -2.41
CA ASP A 275 14.47 -10.41 -1.87
C ASP A 275 14.27 -11.53 -0.84
N VAL A 276 13.01 -11.97 -0.66
CA VAL A 276 12.59 -13.02 0.26
C VAL A 276 11.89 -14.15 -0.46
N GLU A 277 11.96 -15.35 0.10
CA GLU A 277 11.21 -16.52 -0.37
C GLU A 277 9.71 -16.34 -0.12
N LEU A 278 8.88 -16.71 -1.10
CA LEU A 278 7.43 -16.66 -1.00
C LEU A 278 6.82 -18.07 -1.13
N LYS A 279 5.90 -18.40 -0.22
CA LYS A 279 5.07 -19.61 -0.31
C LYS A 279 3.67 -19.23 -0.74
N VAL A 280 3.24 -19.73 -1.89
CA VAL A 280 1.99 -19.36 -2.52
C VAL A 280 1.27 -20.56 -3.13
N LYS A 281 -0.04 -20.41 -3.34
CA LYS A 281 -0.90 -21.32 -4.07
C LYS A 281 -1.37 -20.69 -5.38
N LEU A 282 -1.26 -21.41 -6.48
CA LEU A 282 -1.85 -21.00 -7.75
C LEU A 282 -3.18 -21.73 -7.94
N VAL A 283 -4.27 -21.02 -7.78
CA VAL A 283 -5.62 -21.55 -7.96
C VAL A 283 -6.13 -21.20 -9.33
N VAL A 284 -6.55 -22.20 -10.09
CA VAL A 284 -7.02 -22.05 -11.47
C VAL A 284 -8.47 -22.50 -11.58
N THR A 285 -9.35 -21.59 -12.01
CA THR A 285 -10.79 -21.85 -12.15
C THR A 285 -11.23 -21.60 -13.57
N PRO A 286 -11.67 -22.62 -14.32
CA PRO A 286 -12.28 -22.43 -15.63
C PRO A 286 -13.61 -21.67 -15.51
N LEU A 287 -13.84 -20.69 -16.40
CA LEU A 287 -15.08 -19.92 -16.40
C LEU A 287 -16.27 -20.66 -17.08
N ASN A 288 -15.99 -21.80 -17.76
CA ASN A 288 -17.04 -22.65 -18.32
C ASN A 288 -16.60 -24.13 -18.31
N GLY A 289 -17.54 -25.04 -18.58
CA GLY A 289 -17.32 -26.49 -18.53
C GLY A 289 -16.54 -27.08 -19.72
N LYS A 290 -15.95 -26.28 -20.63
CA LYS A 290 -15.18 -26.78 -21.76
C LYS A 290 -13.80 -27.30 -21.37
N VAL A 291 -13.31 -26.95 -20.21
CA VAL A 291 -12.01 -27.36 -19.67
C VAL A 291 -12.15 -27.69 -18.19
N ILE A 292 -11.44 -28.71 -17.75
CA ILE A 292 -11.21 -29.04 -16.35
C ILE A 292 -9.74 -28.78 -16.08
N ALA A 293 -9.43 -27.96 -15.07
CA ALA A 293 -8.08 -27.73 -14.58
C ALA A 293 -7.79 -28.65 -13.39
N THR A 294 -6.62 -29.26 -13.38
CA THR A 294 -6.16 -30.07 -12.23
C THR A 294 -5.54 -29.15 -11.18
N PRO A 295 -5.79 -29.37 -9.89
CA PRO A 295 -5.13 -28.62 -8.83
C PRO A 295 -3.59 -28.68 -8.93
N ILE A 296 -2.96 -27.57 -8.62
CA ILE A 296 -1.50 -27.43 -8.61
C ILE A 296 -1.04 -27.50 -7.15
N PRO A 297 0.07 -28.22 -6.84
CA PRO A 297 0.62 -28.25 -5.50
C PRO A 297 1.07 -26.86 -5.03
N ASP A 298 1.31 -26.71 -3.73
CA ASP A 298 1.84 -25.48 -3.16
C ASP A 298 3.22 -25.16 -3.76
N LEU A 299 3.46 -23.89 -4.02
CA LEU A 299 4.65 -23.40 -4.73
C LEU A 299 5.52 -22.57 -3.80
N THR A 300 6.82 -22.83 -3.87
CA THR A 300 7.85 -22.01 -3.21
C THR A 300 8.60 -21.23 -4.28
N LEU A 301 8.60 -19.90 -4.16
CA LEU A 301 9.28 -18.99 -5.06
C LEU A 301 10.54 -18.46 -4.36
N ALA A 302 11.71 -18.82 -4.87
CA ALA A 302 12.97 -18.29 -4.35
C ALA A 302 13.03 -16.75 -4.49
N PRO A 303 13.86 -16.05 -3.69
CA PRO A 303 14.10 -14.62 -3.85
C PRO A 303 14.54 -14.26 -5.26
N ASN A 304 14.06 -13.13 -5.81
CA ASN A 304 14.46 -12.58 -7.11
C ASN A 304 14.43 -13.62 -8.24
N SER A 305 13.39 -14.47 -8.29
CA SER A 305 13.33 -15.61 -9.21
C SER A 305 12.05 -15.65 -10.06
N LYS A 306 12.11 -16.50 -11.09
CA LYS A 306 10.98 -16.82 -11.95
C LYS A 306 10.77 -18.32 -11.93
N LEU A 307 9.56 -18.76 -11.66
CA LEU A 307 9.17 -20.17 -11.67
C LEU A 307 8.15 -20.40 -12.78
N GLN A 308 8.52 -21.27 -13.73
CA GLN A 308 7.56 -21.75 -14.71
C GLN A 308 6.71 -22.88 -14.12
N VAL A 309 5.40 -22.71 -14.17
CA VAL A 309 4.42 -23.67 -13.65
C VAL A 309 3.57 -24.18 -14.81
N GLU A 310 3.41 -25.48 -14.91
CA GLU A 310 2.53 -26.11 -15.89
C GLU A 310 1.15 -26.33 -15.26
N ILE A 311 0.10 -25.76 -15.87
CA ILE A 311 -1.30 -25.97 -15.48
C ILE A 311 -1.83 -27.16 -16.27
N PRO A 312 -2.04 -28.35 -15.66
CA PRO A 312 -2.60 -29.48 -16.36
C PRO A 312 -4.09 -29.25 -16.61
N ILE A 313 -4.50 -29.36 -17.86
CA ILE A 313 -5.91 -29.20 -18.25
C ILE A 313 -6.40 -30.42 -19.05
N ARG A 314 -7.71 -30.67 -18.96
CA ARG A 314 -8.43 -31.58 -19.80
C ARG A 314 -9.53 -30.85 -20.58
N VAL A 315 -9.48 -30.93 -21.88
CA VAL A 315 -10.46 -30.28 -22.77
C VAL A 315 -11.66 -31.21 -22.97
N MET A 316 -12.84 -30.71 -22.69
CA MET A 316 -14.11 -31.41 -22.83
C MET A 316 -14.86 -31.05 -24.11
N ALA A 317 -14.64 -29.82 -24.62
CA ALA A 317 -15.28 -29.35 -25.85
C ALA A 317 -14.44 -28.27 -26.54
N SER A 318 -14.52 -28.20 -27.88
CA SER A 318 -13.88 -27.17 -28.69
C SER A 318 -14.53 -25.79 -28.50
N GLY A 319 -13.80 -24.73 -28.85
CA GLY A 319 -14.23 -23.33 -28.77
C GLY A 319 -13.31 -22.47 -27.88
N SER A 320 -13.77 -21.32 -27.48
CA SER A 320 -13.00 -20.42 -26.56
C SER A 320 -13.42 -20.61 -25.10
N THR A 321 -12.46 -20.46 -24.21
CA THR A 321 -12.65 -20.42 -22.76
C THR A 321 -11.63 -19.50 -22.12
N THR A 322 -11.84 -19.14 -20.86
CA THR A 322 -10.89 -18.40 -20.05
C THR A 322 -10.69 -19.13 -18.72
N LEU A 323 -9.44 -19.25 -18.30
CA LEU A 323 -9.11 -19.69 -16.94
C LEU A 323 -8.88 -18.44 -16.08
N LEU A 324 -9.54 -18.36 -14.94
CA LEU A 324 -9.27 -17.37 -13.92
C LEU A 324 -8.17 -17.90 -13.02
N THR A 325 -7.02 -17.23 -13.01
CA THR A 325 -5.85 -17.64 -12.22
C THR A 325 -5.67 -16.70 -11.04
N GLN A 326 -5.53 -17.25 -9.84
CA GLN A 326 -5.43 -16.52 -8.58
C GLN A 326 -4.16 -16.93 -7.84
N ILE A 327 -3.38 -15.95 -7.38
CA ILE A 327 -2.27 -16.19 -6.45
C ILE A 327 -2.81 -16.01 -5.04
N LYS A 328 -2.70 -17.04 -4.21
CA LYS A 328 -3.17 -17.06 -2.82
C LYS A 328 -2.03 -17.40 -1.88
N SER A 329 -2.13 -16.96 -0.62
CA SER A 329 -1.26 -17.45 0.46
C SER A 329 -1.55 -18.92 0.79
N GLU A 330 -0.70 -19.55 1.60
CA GLU A 330 -0.95 -20.89 2.13
C GLU A 330 -2.30 -20.98 2.88
N THR A 331 -2.70 -19.90 3.54
CA THR A 331 -3.98 -19.79 4.27
C THR A 331 -5.19 -19.49 3.38
N GLY A 332 -4.98 -19.34 2.06
CA GLY A 332 -6.03 -19.09 1.07
C GLY A 332 -6.39 -17.62 0.85
N VAL A 333 -5.67 -16.68 1.46
CA VAL A 333 -5.88 -15.23 1.24
C VAL A 333 -5.43 -14.86 -0.18
N LEU A 334 -6.28 -14.14 -0.92
CA LEU A 334 -5.97 -13.64 -2.26
C LEU A 334 -4.90 -12.53 -2.14
N LEU A 335 -3.74 -12.75 -2.76
CA LEU A 335 -2.59 -11.85 -2.68
C LEU A 335 -2.61 -10.77 -3.75
N LYS A 336 -3.26 -11.04 -4.88
CA LYS A 336 -3.34 -10.13 -6.02
C LYS A 336 -4.62 -10.34 -6.80
N GLU A 337 -5.05 -9.32 -7.55
CA GLU A 337 -6.19 -9.42 -8.46
C GLU A 337 -6.03 -10.60 -9.42
N PRO A 338 -7.12 -11.34 -9.68
CA PRO A 338 -7.10 -12.51 -10.55
C PRO A 338 -6.70 -12.16 -11.98
N VAL A 339 -5.87 -13.01 -12.59
CA VAL A 339 -5.43 -12.87 -13.99
C VAL A 339 -6.23 -13.79 -14.89
N GLN A 340 -6.73 -13.26 -16.00
CA GLN A 340 -7.45 -14.02 -17.01
C GLN A 340 -6.48 -14.64 -18.02
N LEU A 341 -6.57 -15.95 -18.22
CA LEU A 341 -5.81 -16.73 -19.18
C LEU A 341 -6.75 -17.20 -20.30
N PRO A 342 -6.80 -16.53 -21.45
CA PRO A 342 -7.66 -16.93 -22.55
C PRO A 342 -7.08 -18.15 -23.29
N LEU A 343 -7.94 -19.15 -23.58
CA LEU A 343 -7.63 -20.36 -24.31
C LEU A 343 -8.51 -20.50 -25.54
N THR A 344 -7.92 -20.90 -26.65
CA THR A 344 -8.64 -21.34 -27.85
C THR A 344 -8.48 -22.87 -27.99
N LEU A 345 -9.59 -23.60 -27.94
CA LEU A 345 -9.63 -25.06 -27.94
C LEU A 345 -10.02 -25.55 -29.33
N SER A 346 -9.15 -26.31 -29.99
CA SER A 346 -9.35 -26.85 -31.34
C SER A 346 -9.13 -28.36 -31.31
N VAL A 347 -9.80 -29.06 -30.38
CA VAL A 347 -9.63 -30.49 -30.20
C VAL A 347 -10.59 -31.23 -31.15
N ILE A 348 -10.04 -32.04 -32.01
CA ILE A 348 -10.81 -32.99 -32.81
C ILE A 348 -11.04 -34.20 -31.93
N SER A 349 -12.30 -34.45 -31.54
CA SER A 349 -12.59 -35.61 -30.71
C SER A 349 -12.28 -36.90 -31.47
N THR A 350 -11.69 -37.88 -30.80
CA THR A 350 -11.41 -39.20 -31.34
C THR A 350 -12.67 -39.85 -31.94
N ILE A 351 -13.84 -39.51 -31.35
CA ILE A 351 -15.14 -39.97 -31.85
C ILE A 351 -15.42 -39.40 -33.25
N THR A 352 -15.14 -38.11 -33.51
CA THR A 352 -15.33 -37.49 -34.83
C THR A 352 -14.42 -38.15 -35.87
N THR A 353 -13.19 -38.48 -35.51
CA THR A 353 -12.25 -39.19 -36.40
C THR A 353 -12.74 -40.58 -36.72
N TRP A 354 -13.28 -41.34 -35.75
CA TRP A 354 -13.89 -42.65 -35.99
C TRP A 354 -15.12 -42.58 -36.90
N PHE A 355 -16.01 -41.60 -36.71
CA PHE A 355 -17.19 -41.40 -37.56
C PHE A 355 -16.81 -40.98 -38.96
N THR A 356 -15.86 -40.08 -39.17
CA THR A 356 -15.42 -39.64 -40.48
C THR A 356 -14.69 -40.75 -41.21
N THR A 357 -13.79 -41.47 -40.56
CA THR A 357 -13.07 -42.61 -41.15
C THR A 357 -14.02 -43.76 -41.43
N GLY A 358 -14.92 -44.11 -40.55
CA GLY A 358 -15.93 -45.14 -40.74
C GLY A 358 -16.87 -44.81 -41.89
N SER A 359 -17.35 -43.57 -41.96
CA SER A 359 -18.21 -43.13 -43.08
C SER A 359 -17.47 -43.17 -44.44
N ALA A 360 -16.20 -42.78 -44.48
CA ALA A 360 -15.37 -42.83 -45.68
C ALA A 360 -15.18 -44.28 -46.16
N ILE A 361 -14.93 -45.22 -45.25
CA ILE A 361 -14.80 -46.65 -45.56
C ILE A 361 -16.12 -47.17 -46.07
N ILE A 362 -17.27 -46.88 -45.51
CA ILE A 362 -18.59 -47.29 -45.95
C ILE A 362 -18.89 -46.75 -47.34
N LEU A 363 -18.59 -45.46 -47.59
CA LEU A 363 -18.77 -44.85 -48.91
C LEU A 363 -17.88 -45.53 -50.01
N LEU A 364 -16.65 -45.84 -49.67
CA LEU A 364 -15.70 -46.51 -50.55
C LEU A 364 -16.19 -47.91 -50.87
N LEU A 365 -16.63 -48.66 -49.87
CA LEU A 365 -17.22 -49.99 -50.07
C LEU A 365 -18.50 -49.96 -50.98
N ALA A 366 -19.36 -48.98 -50.71
CA ALA A 366 -20.57 -48.77 -51.53
C ALA A 366 -20.21 -48.43 -52.99
N GLY A 367 -19.18 -47.56 -53.18
CA GLY A 367 -18.67 -47.24 -54.52
C GLY A 367 -18.11 -48.45 -55.25
N VAL A 368 -17.36 -49.33 -54.58
CA VAL A 368 -16.83 -50.57 -55.14
C VAL A 368 -17.97 -51.54 -55.54
N VAL A 369 -18.94 -51.75 -54.65
CA VAL A 369 -20.11 -52.60 -54.92
C VAL A 369 -20.90 -52.06 -56.12
N GLN A 370 -21.10 -50.76 -56.21
CA GLN A 370 -21.82 -50.14 -57.34
C GLN A 370 -21.04 -50.27 -58.64
N SER A 371 -19.73 -50.13 -58.62
CA SER A 371 -18.85 -50.31 -59.76
C SER A 371 -18.89 -51.78 -60.27
N VAL A 372 -18.80 -52.72 -59.34
CA VAL A 372 -18.91 -54.18 -59.69
C VAL A 372 -20.29 -54.50 -60.27
N ARG A 373 -21.37 -53.98 -59.72
CA ARG A 373 -22.72 -54.13 -60.25
C ARG A 373 -22.86 -53.53 -61.64
N ARG A 374 -22.23 -52.41 -61.93
CA ARG A 374 -22.27 -51.73 -63.23
C ARG A 374 -21.50 -52.52 -64.31
N ILE A 375 -20.37 -53.10 -63.90
CA ILE A 375 -19.56 -53.96 -64.80
C ILE A 375 -20.31 -55.26 -65.12
N LYS A 376 -20.96 -55.92 -64.15
CA LYS A 376 -21.77 -57.12 -64.39
C LYS A 376 -22.97 -56.84 -65.26
N ARG A 377 -23.62 -55.69 -65.23
CA ARG A 377 -24.74 -55.31 -66.11
C ARG A 377 -24.33 -55.01 -67.55
N LYS A 378 -23.05 -54.75 -67.85
CA LYS A 378 -22.54 -54.52 -69.18
C LYS A 378 -22.03 -55.80 -69.87
N ARG A 379 -22.12 -56.98 -69.20
CA ARG A 379 -21.68 -58.27 -69.70
C ARG A 379 -22.85 -59.27 -70.01
N VAL A 380 -24.09 -58.77 -70.02
CA VAL A 380 -25.28 -59.50 -70.50
C VAL A 380 -25.80 -58.84 -71.77
#